data_04e046e1c8b2e9937faf554b9402775c
#
_entry.id   04e046e1c8b2e9937faf554b9402775c
#
_cell.length_a   1.000
_cell.length_b   1.000
_cell.length_c   1.000
_cell.angle_alpha   90.00
_cell.angle_beta   90.00
_cell.angle_gamma   90.00
#
_symmetry.space_group_name_H-M   'P 1'
#
loop_
_entity.id
_entity.type
_entity.pdbx_description
1 polymer ?
#
loop_
_entity_poly.entity_id
_entity_poly.type
_entity_poly.pdbx_seq_one_letter_code
_entity_poly.pdbx_strand_id
1 'polypeptide(L)'
;MDTIHIPKRVFLLADSFYDTMLSRNCGEYRYPLGGELYVFYENEEVGFIKGHMCSPAIATQAEDLIAGGVEELIHIGFAGGLQTDLKPGDIVLTDGAYNDTAVARLYGFDEEIIDATKALTDGLDRLLTQNAISFRRGKHWTTDAGYHETWGQIIDYREKGALCVEMEGVGLFTIANYRKCAASAIYVISDVFDENRWELGWGESNLGASIDKITDVIISHFMEV
;
A
#
# COMPACT_ATOMS: atom_id res chain seq x y z
N MET A 1 -7.22 32.99 -11.89
CA MET A 1 -6.71 31.60 -11.92
C MET A 1 -7.37 30.93 -10.76
N ASP A 2 -8.27 30.00 -11.04
CA ASP A 2 -8.88 29.21 -9.97
C ASP A 2 -7.77 28.39 -9.32
N THR A 3 -7.68 28.47 -8.00
CA THR A 3 -6.69 27.73 -7.23
C THR A 3 -7.04 26.25 -7.38
N ILE A 4 -6.14 25.46 -7.98
CA ILE A 4 -6.34 24.02 -8.10
C ILE A 4 -6.32 23.45 -6.67
N HIS A 5 -7.41 22.82 -6.26
CA HIS A 5 -7.49 22.16 -4.95
C HIS A 5 -6.88 20.75 -5.08
N ILE A 6 -5.79 20.49 -4.35
CA ILE A 6 -5.16 19.17 -4.28
C ILE A 6 -5.62 18.46 -3.01
N PRO A 7 -6.11 17.22 -3.08
CA PRO A 7 -6.53 16.47 -1.90
C PRO A 7 -5.37 16.26 -0.92
N LYS A 8 -5.68 16.30 0.37
CA LYS A 8 -4.67 16.12 1.43
C LYS A 8 -4.30 14.66 1.64
N ARG A 9 -5.20 13.74 1.34
CA ARG A 9 -5.00 12.30 1.43
C ARG A 9 -5.18 11.65 0.07
N VAL A 10 -4.21 10.81 -0.32
CA VAL A 10 -4.27 10.08 -1.59
C VAL A 10 -4.01 8.60 -1.37
N PHE A 11 -4.92 7.78 -1.90
CA PHE A 11 -4.74 6.33 -2.00
C PHE A 11 -4.00 5.99 -3.29
N LEU A 12 -2.84 5.33 -3.15
CA LEU A 12 -2.10 4.74 -4.26
C LEU A 12 -2.54 3.28 -4.40
N LEU A 13 -3.21 2.94 -5.47
CA LEU A 13 -3.93 1.67 -5.61
C LEU A 13 -3.27 0.77 -6.65
N ALA A 14 -3.02 -0.49 -6.32
CA ALA A 14 -2.69 -1.51 -7.32
C ALA A 14 -3.84 -1.71 -8.31
N ASP A 15 -3.52 -2.21 -9.52
CA ASP A 15 -4.42 -2.26 -10.67
C ASP A 15 -5.87 -2.70 -10.34
N SER A 16 -6.04 -3.85 -9.68
CA SER A 16 -7.38 -4.36 -9.38
C SER A 16 -8.16 -3.49 -8.39
N PHE A 17 -7.48 -2.85 -7.42
CA PHE A 17 -8.11 -1.89 -6.52
C PHE A 17 -8.50 -0.61 -7.24
N TYR A 18 -7.62 -0.12 -8.11
CA TYR A 18 -7.87 1.06 -8.91
C TYR A 18 -9.05 0.85 -9.86
N ASP A 19 -9.09 -0.27 -10.59
CA ASP A 19 -10.20 -0.61 -11.49
C ASP A 19 -11.52 -0.78 -10.73
N THR A 20 -11.48 -1.40 -9.55
CA THR A 20 -12.65 -1.53 -8.68
C THR A 20 -13.14 -0.16 -8.22
N MET A 21 -12.25 0.73 -7.78
CA MET A 21 -12.57 2.09 -7.38
C MET A 21 -13.23 2.88 -8.52
N LEU A 22 -12.68 2.79 -9.73
CA LEU A 22 -13.28 3.41 -10.92
C LEU A 22 -14.67 2.85 -11.23
N SER A 23 -14.86 1.52 -11.08
CA SER A 23 -16.16 0.87 -11.33
C SER A 23 -17.26 1.32 -10.35
N ARG A 24 -16.88 1.73 -9.13
CA ARG A 24 -17.81 2.28 -8.13
C ARG A 24 -18.24 3.72 -8.45
N ASN A 25 -17.58 4.38 -9.41
CA ASN A 25 -17.88 5.76 -9.83
C ASN A 25 -17.98 6.73 -8.64
N CYS A 26 -17.01 6.66 -7.73
CA CYS A 26 -17.02 7.42 -6.47
C CYS A 26 -16.25 8.75 -6.55
N GLY A 27 -15.61 9.05 -7.66
CA GLY A 27 -14.80 10.27 -7.85
C GLY A 27 -14.67 10.65 -9.31
N GLU A 28 -14.10 11.82 -9.56
CA GLU A 28 -13.82 12.30 -10.91
C GLU A 28 -12.33 12.62 -11.10
N TYR A 29 -11.86 12.44 -12.32
CA TYR A 29 -10.52 12.85 -12.71
C TYR A 29 -10.35 14.37 -12.56
N ARG A 30 -9.30 14.79 -11.89
CA ARG A 30 -9.00 16.21 -11.67
C ARG A 30 -7.67 16.64 -12.29
N TYR A 31 -6.57 15.89 -12.08
CA TYR A 31 -5.24 16.37 -12.44
C TYR A 31 -4.30 15.25 -12.90
N PRO A 32 -3.34 15.58 -13.79
CA PRO A 32 -2.22 14.69 -14.11
C PRO A 32 -1.06 14.88 -13.11
N LEU A 33 -1.31 14.72 -11.81
CA LEU A 33 -0.31 14.87 -10.76
C LEU A 33 0.13 13.48 -10.25
N GLY A 34 1.36 13.08 -10.57
CA GLY A 34 1.87 11.74 -10.26
C GLY A 34 1.20 10.61 -11.06
N GLY A 35 0.32 10.96 -12.01
CA GLY A 35 -0.55 10.10 -12.79
C GLY A 35 -1.94 10.68 -12.91
N GLU A 36 -2.94 9.86 -13.18
CA GLU A 36 -4.34 10.29 -13.26
C GLU A 36 -4.96 10.33 -11.85
N LEU A 37 -4.92 11.50 -11.23
CA LEU A 37 -5.47 11.71 -9.89
C LEU A 37 -6.99 11.96 -9.97
N TYR A 38 -7.74 11.10 -9.31
CA TYR A 38 -9.18 11.20 -9.09
C TYR A 38 -9.46 11.74 -7.68
N VAL A 39 -10.50 12.54 -7.54
CA VAL A 39 -10.94 13.11 -6.28
C VAL A 39 -12.35 12.64 -5.99
N PHE A 40 -12.64 12.26 -4.74
CA PHE A 40 -13.97 11.79 -4.35
C PHE A 40 -15.02 12.91 -4.49
N TYR A 41 -16.21 12.55 -4.96
CA TYR A 41 -17.30 13.53 -5.17
C TYR A 41 -17.74 14.23 -3.88
N GLU A 42 -17.84 13.48 -2.79
CA GLU A 42 -18.39 13.98 -1.52
C GLU A 42 -17.29 14.52 -0.58
N ASN A 43 -16.01 14.29 -0.91
CA ASN A 43 -14.89 14.72 -0.07
C ASN A 43 -13.67 15.10 -0.90
N GLU A 44 -13.56 16.37 -1.25
CA GLU A 44 -12.45 16.89 -2.07
C GLU A 44 -11.07 16.80 -1.38
N GLU A 45 -11.01 16.53 -0.07
CA GLU A 45 -9.76 16.32 0.66
C GLU A 45 -9.18 14.91 0.48
N VAL A 46 -9.90 14.02 -0.21
CA VAL A 46 -9.48 12.63 -0.44
C VAL A 46 -9.48 12.32 -1.93
N GLY A 47 -8.42 11.67 -2.38
CA GLY A 47 -8.28 11.23 -3.76
C GLY A 47 -7.69 9.84 -3.87
N PHE A 48 -7.69 9.31 -5.08
CA PHE A 48 -7.06 8.05 -5.41
C PHE A 48 -6.38 8.09 -6.78
N ILE A 49 -5.36 7.29 -6.92
CA ILE A 49 -4.53 7.20 -8.12
C ILE A 49 -4.04 5.76 -8.30
N LYS A 50 -3.76 5.35 -9.52
CA LYS A 50 -3.03 4.12 -9.75
C LYS A 50 -1.62 4.22 -9.18
N GLY A 51 -1.27 3.35 -8.23
CA GLY A 51 0.06 3.27 -7.65
C GLY A 51 1.08 2.73 -8.64
N HIS A 52 2.25 3.33 -8.68
CA HIS A 52 3.34 2.82 -9.50
C HIS A 52 3.99 1.61 -8.85
N MET A 53 4.33 0.63 -9.67
CA MET A 53 5.00 -0.59 -9.23
C MET A 53 6.48 -0.33 -8.98
N CYS A 54 7.05 -0.99 -7.95
CA CYS A 54 8.42 -0.97 -7.48
C CYS A 54 8.85 0.33 -6.77
N SER A 55 9.78 0.18 -5.81
CA SER A 55 10.26 1.24 -4.94
C SER A 55 10.72 2.52 -5.67
N PRO A 56 11.50 2.48 -6.77
CA PRO A 56 11.90 3.71 -7.45
C PRO A 56 10.73 4.45 -8.10
N ALA A 57 9.76 3.73 -8.63
CA ALA A 57 8.64 4.33 -9.35
C ALA A 57 7.62 4.95 -8.39
N ILE A 58 7.24 4.23 -7.31
CA ILE A 58 6.34 4.79 -6.30
C ILE A 58 6.99 5.93 -5.51
N ALA A 59 8.31 5.90 -5.30
CA ALA A 59 9.05 6.99 -4.69
C ALA A 59 8.95 8.28 -5.54
N THR A 60 9.11 8.19 -6.86
CA THR A 60 8.94 9.32 -7.77
C THR A 60 7.50 9.84 -7.73
N GLN A 61 6.51 8.94 -7.76
CA GLN A 61 5.10 9.31 -7.67
C GLN A 61 4.78 10.01 -6.33
N ALA A 62 5.31 9.52 -5.23
CA ALA A 62 5.15 10.13 -3.91
C ALA A 62 5.77 11.54 -3.85
N GLU A 63 6.96 11.75 -4.45
CA GLU A 63 7.57 13.08 -4.56
C GLU A 63 6.67 14.07 -5.31
N ASP A 64 6.08 13.67 -6.44
CA ASP A 64 5.18 14.51 -7.23
C ASP A 64 3.91 14.88 -6.43
N LEU A 65 3.29 13.90 -5.77
CA LEU A 65 2.08 14.11 -4.97
C LEU A 65 2.35 15.03 -3.77
N ILE A 66 3.43 14.82 -3.05
CA ILE A 66 3.82 15.64 -1.89
C ILE A 66 4.18 17.06 -2.34
N ALA A 67 4.88 17.22 -3.46
CA ALA A 67 5.17 18.53 -4.04
C ALA A 67 3.89 19.27 -4.46
N GLY A 68 2.84 18.55 -4.83
CA GLY A 68 1.51 19.08 -5.11
C GLY A 68 0.74 19.52 -3.87
N GLY A 69 1.13 19.08 -2.68
CA GLY A 69 0.49 19.44 -1.41
C GLY A 69 -0.24 18.31 -0.70
N VAL A 70 -0.06 17.06 -1.13
CA VAL A 70 -0.58 15.87 -0.42
C VAL A 70 0.16 15.70 0.91
N GLU A 71 -0.57 15.43 1.98
CA GLU A 71 -0.06 15.30 3.35
C GLU A 71 -0.08 13.86 3.86
N GLU A 72 -0.93 12.99 3.28
CA GLU A 72 -1.06 11.58 3.65
C GLU A 72 -1.14 10.68 2.41
N LEU A 73 -0.31 9.65 2.38
CA LEU A 73 -0.24 8.66 1.31
C LEU A 73 -0.58 7.27 1.87
N ILE A 74 -1.53 6.58 1.28
CA ILE A 74 -1.92 5.23 1.69
C ILE A 74 -1.80 4.30 0.49
N HIS A 75 -0.84 3.38 0.53
CA HIS A 75 -0.73 2.37 -0.50
C HIS A 75 -1.65 1.18 -0.20
N ILE A 76 -2.37 0.70 -1.21
CA ILE A 76 -3.18 -0.52 -1.13
C ILE A 76 -2.80 -1.40 -2.31
N GLY A 77 -2.19 -2.52 -2.01
CA GLY A 77 -1.60 -3.39 -3.02
C GLY A 77 -1.69 -4.87 -2.67
N PHE A 78 -0.89 -5.63 -3.37
CA PHE A 78 -0.76 -7.08 -3.19
C PHE A 78 0.61 -7.43 -2.63
N ALA A 79 0.69 -8.59 -1.95
CA ALA A 79 1.94 -9.10 -1.43
C ALA A 79 1.93 -10.63 -1.38
N GLY A 80 3.11 -11.24 -1.52
CA GLY A 80 3.30 -12.66 -1.27
C GLY A 80 3.39 -12.95 0.23
N GLY A 81 2.57 -13.86 0.75
CA GLY A 81 2.56 -14.24 2.16
C GLY A 81 3.80 -15.03 2.55
N LEU A 82 4.49 -14.60 3.61
CA LEU A 82 5.69 -15.27 4.13
C LEU A 82 5.38 -16.20 5.31
N GLN A 83 4.37 -15.89 6.12
CA GLN A 83 4.02 -16.73 7.27
C GLN A 83 3.15 -17.91 6.84
N THR A 84 3.37 -19.08 7.42
CA THR A 84 2.76 -20.37 7.01
C THR A 84 1.25 -20.44 7.30
N ASP A 85 0.73 -19.56 8.11
CA ASP A 85 -0.69 -19.44 8.47
C ASP A 85 -1.44 -18.38 7.66
N LEU A 86 -0.75 -17.65 6.77
CA LEU A 86 -1.37 -16.73 5.81
C LEU A 86 -1.88 -17.47 4.58
N LYS A 87 -2.94 -16.94 3.98
CA LYS A 87 -3.59 -17.47 2.78
C LYS A 87 -3.92 -16.34 1.80
N PRO A 88 -4.05 -16.66 0.50
CA PRO A 88 -4.58 -15.70 -0.46
C PRO A 88 -5.93 -15.11 0.00
N GLY A 89 -6.03 -13.79 -0.07
CA GLY A 89 -7.15 -13.01 0.44
C GLY A 89 -6.98 -12.50 1.88
N ASP A 90 -6.00 -12.98 2.66
CA ASP A 90 -5.71 -12.39 3.96
C ASP A 90 -5.21 -10.96 3.83
N ILE A 91 -5.47 -10.14 4.84
CA ILE A 91 -5.14 -8.71 4.83
C ILE A 91 -4.02 -8.45 5.84
N VAL A 92 -3.03 -7.68 5.41
CA VAL A 92 -1.92 -7.20 6.23
C VAL A 92 -1.94 -5.68 6.28
N LEU A 93 -2.03 -5.11 7.49
CA LEU A 93 -1.75 -3.70 7.75
C LEU A 93 -0.30 -3.58 8.23
N THR A 94 0.50 -2.73 7.60
CA THR A 94 1.92 -2.70 7.88
C THR A 94 2.34 -1.58 8.82
N ASP A 95 3.24 -1.92 9.77
CA ASP A 95 3.92 -0.96 10.65
C ASP A 95 5.24 -0.43 10.06
N GLY A 96 5.73 -1.03 8.98
CA GLY A 96 7.00 -0.71 8.34
C GLY A 96 7.53 -1.87 7.51
N ALA A 97 8.63 -1.63 6.81
CA ALA A 97 9.20 -2.57 5.86
C ALA A 97 10.67 -2.87 6.16
N TYR A 98 11.05 -4.13 6.07
CA TYR A 98 12.46 -4.53 5.96
C TYR A 98 13.01 -4.06 4.62
N ASN A 99 14.13 -3.35 4.69
CA ASN A 99 14.72 -2.64 3.57
C ASN A 99 15.71 -3.50 2.78
N ASP A 100 15.27 -3.99 1.63
CA ASP A 100 16.14 -4.68 0.65
C ASP A 100 16.05 -3.94 -0.71
N THR A 101 16.18 -2.59 -0.66
CA THR A 101 16.06 -1.73 -1.82
C THR A 101 17.20 -0.72 -1.91
N ALA A 102 17.43 -0.16 -3.10
CA ALA A 102 18.42 0.88 -3.28
C ALA A 102 17.89 2.28 -2.91
N VAL A 103 16.59 2.50 -2.95
CA VAL A 103 15.96 3.83 -2.80
C VAL A 103 16.26 4.43 -1.42
N ALA A 104 16.04 3.71 -0.35
CA ALA A 104 16.23 4.21 1.00
C ALA A 104 17.64 4.79 1.21
N ARG A 105 18.68 4.04 0.81
CA ARG A 105 20.06 4.47 0.91
C ARG A 105 20.37 5.74 0.13
N LEU A 106 19.76 5.93 -1.05
CA LEU A 106 19.95 7.14 -1.85
C LEU A 106 19.36 8.39 -1.19
N TYR A 107 18.38 8.21 -0.31
CA TYR A 107 17.79 9.28 0.52
C TYR A 107 18.43 9.40 1.91
N GLY A 108 19.48 8.63 2.19
CA GLY A 108 20.26 8.70 3.44
C GLY A 108 19.70 7.85 4.57
N PHE A 109 18.88 6.84 4.26
CA PHE A 109 18.33 5.87 5.22
C PHE A 109 19.09 4.54 5.08
N ASP A 110 19.91 4.22 6.08
CA ASP A 110 20.67 2.95 6.16
C ASP A 110 20.07 1.95 7.16
N GLU A 111 18.89 2.26 7.70
CA GLU A 111 18.19 1.42 8.65
C GLU A 111 17.69 0.12 8.00
N GLU A 112 17.74 -0.98 8.77
CA GLU A 112 17.20 -2.27 8.34
C GLU A 112 15.69 -2.23 8.13
N ILE A 113 15.00 -1.32 8.82
CA ILE A 113 13.55 -1.15 8.75
C ILE A 113 13.25 0.32 8.48
N ILE A 114 12.39 0.57 7.50
CA ILE A 114 11.80 1.88 7.27
C ILE A 114 10.35 1.83 7.80
N ASP A 115 10.08 2.61 8.84
CA ASP A 115 8.79 2.59 9.51
C ASP A 115 7.71 3.36 8.72
N ALA A 116 6.49 2.83 8.76
CA ALA A 116 5.27 3.55 8.38
C ALA A 116 4.94 4.63 9.42
N THR A 117 4.09 5.58 9.08
CA THR A 117 3.64 6.62 10.03
C THR A 117 2.65 6.04 11.03
N LYS A 118 3.11 5.84 12.26
CA LYS A 118 2.33 5.19 13.32
C LYS A 118 0.92 5.73 13.48
N ALA A 119 0.75 7.05 13.51
CA ALA A 119 -0.55 7.68 13.73
C ALA A 119 -1.56 7.34 12.61
N LEU A 120 -1.10 7.33 11.36
CA LEU A 120 -1.91 6.96 10.20
C LEU A 120 -2.23 5.46 10.22
N THR A 121 -1.24 4.62 10.51
CA THR A 121 -1.43 3.16 10.64
C THR A 121 -2.43 2.82 11.77
N ASP A 122 -2.34 3.48 12.93
CA ASP A 122 -3.30 3.31 14.02
C ASP A 122 -4.72 3.79 13.62
N GLY A 123 -4.83 4.78 12.74
CA GLY A 123 -6.10 5.21 12.15
C GLY A 123 -6.72 4.12 11.27
N LEU A 124 -5.92 3.54 10.39
CA LEU A 124 -6.34 2.43 9.52
C LEU A 124 -6.71 1.17 10.32
N ASP A 125 -5.96 0.86 11.38
CA ASP A 125 -6.26 -0.24 12.31
C ASP A 125 -7.67 -0.08 12.90
N ARG A 126 -7.98 1.10 13.43
CA ARG A 126 -9.33 1.39 13.94
C ARG A 126 -10.39 1.28 12.85
N LEU A 127 -10.13 1.80 11.66
CA LEU A 127 -11.06 1.72 10.53
C LEU A 127 -11.38 0.27 10.16
N LEU A 128 -10.36 -0.57 9.98
CA LEU A 128 -10.53 -1.97 9.64
C LEU A 128 -11.27 -2.73 10.75
N THR A 129 -10.90 -2.49 12.02
CA THR A 129 -11.52 -3.10 13.19
C THR A 129 -13.00 -2.73 13.32
N GLN A 130 -13.35 -1.46 13.16
CA GLN A 130 -14.74 -0.97 13.25
C GLN A 130 -15.63 -1.56 12.15
N ASN A 131 -15.06 -1.87 11.00
CA ASN A 131 -15.75 -2.51 9.88
C ASN A 131 -15.68 -4.04 9.91
N ALA A 132 -15.26 -4.64 11.04
CA ALA A 132 -15.13 -6.09 11.21
C ALA A 132 -14.29 -6.79 10.14
N ILE A 133 -13.28 -6.09 9.60
CA ILE A 133 -12.29 -6.67 8.70
C ILE A 133 -11.23 -7.38 9.55
N SER A 134 -11.03 -8.67 9.29
CA SER A 134 -9.93 -9.43 9.87
C SER A 134 -8.64 -9.10 9.15
N PHE A 135 -7.59 -8.75 9.88
CA PHE A 135 -6.26 -8.47 9.34
C PHE A 135 -5.16 -8.85 10.33
N ARG A 136 -3.95 -8.98 9.83
CA ARG A 136 -2.75 -9.05 10.68
C ARG A 136 -2.01 -7.73 10.59
N ARG A 137 -1.44 -7.30 11.72
CA ARG A 137 -0.62 -6.11 11.78
C ARG A 137 0.83 -6.47 12.08
N GLY A 138 1.77 -5.91 11.32
CA GLY A 138 3.20 -6.16 11.50
C GLY A 138 4.04 -5.59 10.38
N LYS A 139 5.28 -6.05 10.27
CA LYS A 139 6.20 -5.61 9.22
C LYS A 139 6.14 -6.53 8.01
N HIS A 140 6.53 -6.00 6.87
CA HIS A 140 6.70 -6.75 5.64
C HIS A 140 8.14 -6.60 5.11
N TRP A 141 8.50 -7.31 4.07
CA TRP A 141 9.74 -7.18 3.35
C TRP A 141 9.49 -6.52 2.00
N THR A 142 10.26 -5.46 1.67
CA THR A 142 10.24 -4.86 0.33
C THR A 142 11.52 -5.24 -0.41
N THR A 143 11.37 -5.79 -1.62
CA THR A 143 12.49 -6.13 -2.51
C THR A 143 12.42 -5.40 -3.85
N ASP A 144 13.59 -5.06 -4.44
CA ASP A 144 13.67 -4.52 -5.81
C ASP A 144 13.66 -5.61 -6.89
N ALA A 145 13.70 -6.89 -6.52
CA ALA A 145 13.92 -7.99 -7.45
C ALA A 145 13.07 -9.24 -7.15
N GLY A 146 11.75 -9.13 -7.34
CA GLY A 146 10.79 -10.18 -7.01
C GLY A 146 11.08 -11.55 -7.64
N TYR A 147 11.70 -11.61 -8.83
CA TYR A 147 12.13 -12.86 -9.43
C TYR A 147 13.47 -13.41 -8.89
N HIS A 148 14.11 -12.69 -7.98
CA HIS A 148 15.35 -13.09 -7.34
C HIS A 148 15.17 -13.46 -5.86
N GLU A 149 13.94 -13.61 -5.41
CA GLU A 149 13.62 -14.07 -4.06
C GLU A 149 14.08 -15.52 -3.89
N THR A 150 15.14 -15.72 -3.13
CA THR A 150 15.64 -17.05 -2.84
C THR A 150 14.93 -17.65 -1.64
N TRP A 151 14.86 -18.98 -1.59
CA TRP A 151 14.29 -19.68 -0.44
C TRP A 151 14.98 -19.32 0.88
N GLY A 152 16.29 -19.07 0.86
CA GLY A 152 17.04 -18.61 2.03
C GLY A 152 16.56 -17.25 2.53
N GLN A 153 16.37 -16.28 1.64
CA GLN A 153 15.83 -14.95 2.00
C GLN A 153 14.40 -15.04 2.55
N ILE A 154 13.55 -15.88 1.94
CA ILE A 154 12.17 -16.09 2.43
C ILE A 154 12.19 -16.62 3.87
N ILE A 155 13.05 -17.59 4.19
CA ILE A 155 13.21 -18.12 5.55
C ILE A 155 13.73 -17.02 6.50
N ASP A 156 14.79 -16.30 6.11
CA ASP A 156 15.39 -15.26 6.94
C ASP A 156 14.39 -14.17 7.30
N TYR A 157 13.63 -13.65 6.33
CA TYR A 157 12.61 -12.62 6.59
C TYR A 157 11.41 -13.18 7.36
N ARG A 158 11.02 -14.43 7.12
CA ARG A 158 10.01 -15.13 7.92
C ARG A 158 10.41 -15.21 9.38
N GLU A 159 11.64 -15.59 9.67
CA GLU A 159 12.19 -15.70 11.03
C GLU A 159 12.33 -14.33 11.71
N LYS A 160 12.61 -13.27 10.96
CA LYS A 160 12.57 -11.88 11.42
C LYS A 160 11.14 -11.39 11.72
N GLY A 161 10.12 -12.15 11.36
CA GLY A 161 8.72 -11.84 11.59
C GLY A 161 8.05 -11.02 10.49
N ALA A 162 8.67 -10.91 9.30
CA ALA A 162 7.99 -10.31 8.15
C ALA A 162 6.74 -11.12 7.79
N LEU A 163 5.61 -10.44 7.61
CA LEU A 163 4.34 -11.08 7.29
C LEU A 163 4.23 -11.43 5.81
N CYS A 164 4.72 -10.55 4.94
CA CYS A 164 4.62 -10.68 3.49
C CYS A 164 5.79 -9.97 2.80
N VAL A 165 5.91 -10.14 1.49
CA VAL A 165 6.89 -9.49 0.61
C VAL A 165 6.18 -8.75 -0.52
N GLU A 166 6.69 -7.57 -0.87
CA GLU A 166 6.21 -6.74 -1.97
C GLU A 166 7.34 -5.84 -2.50
N MET A 167 7.07 -4.83 -3.33
CA MET A 167 8.11 -4.09 -4.04
C MET A 167 8.02 -2.55 -3.85
N GLU A 168 7.09 -2.01 -3.06
CA GLU A 168 6.73 -0.58 -3.01
C GLU A 168 6.99 0.08 -1.65
N GLY A 169 6.76 -0.63 -0.56
CA GLY A 169 6.61 -0.06 0.79
C GLY A 169 7.82 0.75 1.24
N VAL A 170 9.04 0.23 1.07
CA VAL A 170 10.26 0.98 1.43
C VAL A 170 10.37 2.27 0.63
N GLY A 171 10.08 2.23 -0.69
CA GLY A 171 10.11 3.43 -1.53
C GLY A 171 9.16 4.51 -1.01
N LEU A 172 7.93 4.13 -0.76
CA LEU A 172 6.89 5.04 -0.22
C LEU A 172 7.26 5.60 1.15
N PHE A 173 7.62 4.72 2.10
CA PHE A 173 7.92 5.15 3.48
C PHE A 173 9.20 5.98 3.56
N THR A 174 10.19 5.70 2.72
CA THR A 174 11.41 6.52 2.61
C THR A 174 11.08 7.96 2.24
N ILE A 175 10.31 8.16 1.17
CA ILE A 175 9.94 9.50 0.70
C ILE A 175 9.07 10.21 1.74
N ALA A 176 8.09 9.52 2.32
CA ALA A 176 7.24 10.09 3.35
C ALA A 176 8.05 10.56 4.57
N ASN A 177 8.95 9.73 5.08
CA ASN A 177 9.83 10.10 6.20
C ASN A 177 10.77 11.25 5.83
N TYR A 178 11.37 11.24 4.63
CA TYR A 178 12.25 12.29 4.15
C TYR A 178 11.53 13.64 3.99
N ARG A 179 10.32 13.63 3.45
CA ARG A 179 9.50 14.84 3.21
C ARG A 179 8.60 15.23 4.39
N LYS A 180 8.55 14.42 5.46
CA LYS A 180 7.67 14.62 6.63
C LYS A 180 6.18 14.58 6.26
N CYS A 181 5.83 13.74 5.31
CA CYS A 181 4.48 13.37 4.94
C CYS A 181 4.11 12.09 5.70
N ALA A 182 2.83 11.86 5.96
CA ALA A 182 2.40 10.61 6.55
C ALA A 182 2.22 9.51 5.48
N ALA A 183 2.68 8.28 5.77
CA ALA A 183 2.42 7.14 4.89
C ALA A 183 2.13 5.86 5.66
N SER A 184 1.26 5.02 5.09
CA SER A 184 0.94 3.68 5.57
C SER A 184 0.57 2.79 4.39
N ALA A 185 0.47 1.46 4.62
CA ALA A 185 0.03 0.56 3.57
C ALA A 185 -0.82 -0.61 4.10
N ILE A 186 -1.71 -1.09 3.21
CA ILE A 186 -2.51 -2.30 3.39
C ILE A 186 -2.22 -3.21 2.22
N TYR A 187 -1.91 -4.46 2.49
CA TYR A 187 -1.67 -5.47 1.47
C TYR A 187 -2.68 -6.60 1.58
N VAL A 188 -3.15 -7.07 0.43
CA VAL A 188 -3.91 -8.32 0.33
C VAL A 188 -2.96 -9.39 -0.18
N ILE A 189 -2.92 -10.52 0.52
CA ILE A 189 -2.07 -11.65 0.13
C ILE A 189 -2.59 -12.21 -1.18
N SER A 190 -1.76 -12.12 -2.22
CA SER A 190 -2.07 -12.64 -3.56
C SER A 190 -1.62 -14.07 -3.76
N ASP A 191 -0.59 -14.47 -3.04
CA ASP A 191 0.09 -15.75 -3.15
C ASP A 191 0.83 -16.08 -1.86
N VAL A 192 1.17 -17.35 -1.67
CA VAL A 192 1.93 -17.80 -0.49
C VAL A 192 3.04 -18.75 -0.90
N PHE A 193 4.15 -18.66 -0.16
CA PHE A 193 5.29 -19.54 -0.34
C PHE A 193 5.26 -20.66 0.70
N ASP A 194 5.08 -21.90 0.24
CA ASP A 194 5.23 -23.11 1.03
C ASP A 194 6.56 -23.81 0.66
N GLU A 195 7.07 -24.68 1.53
CA GLU A 195 8.37 -25.36 1.37
C GLU A 195 8.56 -26.07 0.02
N ASN A 196 7.49 -26.42 -0.66
CA ASN A 196 7.52 -27.21 -1.89
C ASN A 196 6.81 -26.56 -3.07
N ARG A 197 6.14 -25.41 -2.88
CA ARG A 197 5.35 -24.77 -3.93
C ARG A 197 5.11 -23.30 -3.67
N TRP A 198 4.91 -22.61 -4.76
CA TRP A 198 4.32 -21.28 -4.80
C TRP A 198 2.83 -21.44 -5.12
N GLU A 199 1.96 -21.05 -4.18
CA GLU A 199 0.52 -21.11 -4.34
C GLU A 199 -0.02 -19.74 -4.76
N LEU A 200 -0.57 -19.67 -5.96
CA LEU A 200 -1.14 -18.45 -6.53
C LEU A 200 -2.62 -18.37 -6.19
N GLY A 201 -3.05 -17.25 -5.61
CA GLY A 201 -4.46 -16.98 -5.30
C GLY A 201 -5.22 -16.24 -6.41
N TRP A 202 -4.57 -15.94 -7.53
CA TRP A 202 -5.23 -15.22 -8.62
C TRP A 202 -6.37 -16.04 -9.23
N GLY A 203 -7.57 -15.44 -9.23
CA GLY A 203 -8.81 -16.12 -9.69
C GLY A 203 -9.58 -16.79 -8.57
N GLU A 204 -9.07 -16.79 -7.33
CA GLU A 204 -9.83 -17.27 -6.17
C GLU A 204 -10.83 -16.23 -5.68
N SER A 205 -12.00 -16.71 -5.22
CA SER A 205 -13.09 -15.85 -4.72
C SER A 205 -12.69 -15.01 -3.51
N ASN A 206 -11.76 -15.50 -2.67
CA ASN A 206 -11.32 -14.83 -1.46
C ASN A 206 -10.54 -13.55 -1.75
N LEU A 207 -9.67 -13.57 -2.77
CA LEU A 207 -8.89 -12.41 -3.17
C LEU A 207 -9.82 -11.28 -3.65
N GLY A 208 -10.76 -11.60 -4.56
CA GLY A 208 -11.77 -10.64 -5.03
C GLY A 208 -12.63 -10.07 -3.90
N ALA A 209 -13.07 -10.93 -2.98
CA ALA A 209 -13.86 -10.50 -1.83
C ALA A 209 -13.08 -9.52 -0.89
N SER A 210 -11.78 -9.69 -0.74
CA SER A 210 -10.95 -8.77 0.06
C SER A 210 -10.73 -7.43 -0.64
N ILE A 211 -10.56 -7.44 -1.97
CA ILE A 211 -10.51 -6.20 -2.78
C ILE A 211 -11.80 -5.41 -2.60
N ASP A 212 -12.95 -6.05 -2.81
CA ASP A 212 -14.26 -5.40 -2.66
C ASP A 212 -14.45 -4.83 -1.25
N LYS A 213 -14.17 -5.62 -0.21
CA LYS A 213 -14.33 -5.18 1.19
C LYS A 213 -13.49 -3.97 1.53
N ILE A 214 -12.19 -3.96 1.16
CA ILE A 214 -11.32 -2.81 1.44
C ILE A 214 -11.81 -1.59 0.67
N THR A 215 -12.14 -1.75 -0.60
CA THR A 215 -12.66 -0.67 -1.45
C THR A 215 -13.95 -0.08 -0.87
N ASP A 216 -14.92 -0.92 -0.50
CA ASP A 216 -16.20 -0.48 0.06
C ASP A 216 -16.02 0.25 1.39
N VAL A 217 -15.11 -0.20 2.26
CA VAL A 217 -14.79 0.48 3.53
C VAL A 217 -14.14 1.84 3.30
N ILE A 218 -13.24 1.95 2.33
CA ILE A 218 -12.62 3.24 1.99
C ILE A 218 -13.68 4.21 1.47
N ILE A 219 -14.51 3.77 0.53
CA ILE A 219 -15.56 4.60 -0.05
C ILE A 219 -16.53 5.07 1.05
N SER A 220 -17.07 4.14 1.84
CA SER A 220 -18.05 4.50 2.88
C SER A 220 -17.46 5.42 3.95
N HIS A 221 -16.21 5.21 4.38
CA HIS A 221 -15.62 6.02 5.44
C HIS A 221 -15.19 7.41 4.98
N PHE A 222 -14.70 7.54 3.75
CA PHE A 222 -14.12 8.80 3.28
C PHE A 222 -15.06 9.61 2.37
N MET A 223 -16.17 9.04 1.93
CA MET A 223 -17.23 9.77 1.24
C MET A 223 -18.34 10.26 2.20
N GLU A 224 -18.58 9.58 3.33
CA GLU A 224 -19.51 10.06 4.34
C GLU A 224 -18.83 11.15 5.18
N VAL A 225 -19.25 12.40 5.01
CA VAL A 225 -18.87 13.57 5.83
C VAL A 225 -19.85 13.74 6.98
#